data_ea45136569c26700d44ab59f8df3ffca
#
_entry.id   ea45136569c26700d44ab59f8df3ffca
#
_cell.length_a   1.000
_cell.length_b   1.000
_cell.length_c   1.000
_cell.angle_alpha   90.00
_cell.angle_beta   90.00
_cell.angle_gamma   90.00
#
_symmetry.space_group_name_H-M   'P 1'
#
loop_
_entity.id
_entity.type
_entity.pdbx_description
1 polymer ?
#
loop_
_entity_poly.entity_id
_entity_poly.type
_entity_poly.pdbx_seq_one_letter_code
_entity_poly.pdbx_strand_id
1 'polypeptide(L)'
;MKVIQAVKFVVIRTYKAAGSLLILYAALTVFVSLLSIFNMLVFKEVIDAANGQKTLLGLSIFSLIVFWIIYAIVNKIVEKLAEYLWNIIDLKQTIYNTGEFVNKLSTLDLSNFESPQTYDKIWRSFNRIPWQLKYYLDLAIKLLGKTVELSISILIFFIASPLNAVLIILANIIPVLVKSKLGEQTFNIYKADSEIRRRFEYASSLVTQRDTLIEIKQFQGFKFIKEKLLLIYNSFSKKQSAQFKKAWLSLTVVEMIPIIVTLIFLLTIAFQLNNKAISSGTFVFLFLNILVFNGALWNVSYFLGGLISDSHFIHDAIDYYNIKRTIDFPELSPSQEKDLLEKIKNPTITVENVTFHYPNAAKIVLKNINFTIPYGQNLALIGENGAGKTTLVKLLIRVYDPTEGRILLNGIDLKNIPENILFKIYSTLFQSFGKFYLTIRENMELGAGTKLTDEEYIKTLKLSSAWNYVNNFPKKLDQQLGPNYTDGVDLSGGQWQQLAISKALVRQTPVLILDEPTSSVDAKAETEIFDRLSNETKDRTVIFISHRFSTIKDANRIVVIDKGKIIEDGNHERLMKNKGKYATLYTLQAERYLRKE
;
A
#
# COMPACT_ATOMS: atom_id res chain seq x y z
N MET A 1 -2.40 -23.62 -10.18
CA MET A 1 -1.04 -23.05 -10.04
C MET A 1 -1.04 -21.73 -9.26
N LYS A 2 -1.84 -20.74 -9.60
CA LYS A 2 -1.90 -19.43 -8.89
C LYS A 2 -2.26 -19.52 -7.40
N VAL A 3 -3.27 -20.33 -7.03
CA VAL A 3 -3.68 -20.52 -5.64
C VAL A 3 -2.55 -21.07 -4.77
N ILE A 4 -1.85 -22.11 -5.26
CA ILE A 4 -0.74 -22.74 -4.53
C ILE A 4 0.40 -21.73 -4.31
N GLN A 5 0.72 -20.91 -5.31
CA GLN A 5 1.72 -19.87 -5.18
C GLN A 5 1.31 -18.80 -4.15
N ALA A 6 0.04 -18.39 -4.16
CA ALA A 6 -0.50 -17.45 -3.19
C ALA A 6 -0.46 -18.01 -1.75
N VAL A 7 -0.90 -19.27 -1.55
CA VAL A 7 -0.82 -19.94 -0.23
C VAL A 7 0.62 -20.03 0.25
N LYS A 8 1.56 -20.48 -0.62
CA LYS A 8 2.98 -20.56 -0.28
C LYS A 8 3.53 -19.20 0.14
N PHE A 9 3.21 -18.13 -0.60
CA PHE A 9 3.66 -16.78 -0.29
C PHE A 9 3.17 -16.33 1.09
N VAL A 10 1.88 -16.49 1.39
CA VAL A 10 1.28 -16.06 2.66
C VAL A 10 1.81 -16.89 3.82
N VAL A 11 1.90 -18.23 3.69
CA VAL A 11 2.41 -19.13 4.74
C VAL A 11 3.86 -18.80 5.09
N ILE A 12 4.74 -18.60 4.09
CA ILE A 12 6.16 -18.24 4.34
C ILE A 12 6.27 -16.93 5.09
N ARG A 13 5.50 -15.91 4.69
CA ARG A 13 5.52 -14.59 5.36
C ARG A 13 5.00 -14.65 6.78
N THR A 14 3.90 -15.38 6.99
CA THR A 14 3.35 -15.55 8.35
C THR A 14 4.28 -16.37 9.23
N TYR A 15 4.94 -17.39 8.69
CA TYR A 15 5.95 -18.14 9.44
C TYR A 15 7.13 -17.25 9.86
N LYS A 16 7.59 -16.36 8.99
CA LYS A 16 8.60 -15.34 9.34
C LYS A 16 8.14 -14.38 10.45
N ALA A 17 6.85 -14.05 10.47
CA ALA A 17 6.27 -13.14 11.45
C ALA A 17 5.98 -13.80 12.80
N ALA A 18 5.43 -15.02 12.80
CA ALA A 18 4.85 -15.68 13.99
C ALA A 18 5.54 -17.01 14.37
N GLY A 19 6.40 -17.55 13.51
CA GLY A 19 7.18 -18.76 13.78
C GLY A 19 6.31 -19.98 14.11
N SER A 20 6.65 -20.67 15.20
CA SER A 20 5.98 -21.91 15.65
C SER A 20 4.51 -21.70 16.07
N LEU A 21 4.09 -20.48 16.37
CA LEU A 21 2.66 -20.20 16.70
C LEU A 21 1.73 -20.55 15.53
N LEU A 22 2.19 -20.35 14.28
CA LEU A 22 1.43 -20.74 13.10
C LEU A 22 1.21 -22.24 13.04
N ILE A 23 2.23 -23.05 13.33
CA ILE A 23 2.16 -24.50 13.32
C ILE A 23 1.21 -24.98 14.42
N LEU A 24 1.32 -24.40 15.60
CA LEU A 24 0.44 -24.72 16.73
C LEU A 24 -1.02 -24.39 16.42
N TYR A 25 -1.29 -23.23 15.84
CA TYR A 25 -2.64 -22.84 15.41
C TYR A 25 -3.21 -23.80 14.37
N ALA A 26 -2.43 -24.18 13.36
CA ALA A 26 -2.86 -25.13 12.34
C ALA A 26 -3.16 -26.52 12.97
N ALA A 27 -2.30 -27.00 13.86
CA ALA A 27 -2.51 -28.25 14.58
C ALA A 27 -3.77 -28.23 15.45
N LEU A 28 -4.00 -27.15 16.20
CA LEU A 28 -5.21 -26.98 17.00
C LEU A 28 -6.48 -26.92 16.13
N THR A 29 -6.43 -26.25 14.98
CA THR A 29 -7.57 -26.17 14.05
C THR A 29 -7.94 -27.55 13.50
N VAL A 30 -6.95 -28.37 13.14
CA VAL A 30 -7.18 -29.77 12.74
C VAL A 30 -7.71 -30.59 13.92
N PHE A 31 -7.14 -30.40 15.11
CA PHE A 31 -7.59 -31.12 16.32
C PHE A 31 -9.04 -30.79 16.67
N VAL A 32 -9.47 -29.55 16.61
CA VAL A 32 -10.88 -29.14 16.81
C VAL A 32 -11.79 -29.84 15.81
N SER A 33 -11.36 -30.01 14.55
CA SER A 33 -12.13 -30.74 13.54
C SER A 33 -12.27 -32.25 13.86
N LEU A 34 -11.27 -32.86 14.48
CA LEU A 34 -11.34 -34.24 14.96
C LEU A 34 -12.27 -34.38 16.18
N LEU A 35 -12.28 -33.38 17.05
CA LEU A 35 -13.15 -33.38 18.21
C LEU A 35 -14.64 -33.39 17.82
N SER A 36 -15.05 -32.77 16.71
CA SER A 36 -16.44 -32.78 16.25
C SER A 36 -16.93 -34.21 15.94
N ILE A 37 -16.08 -35.05 15.37
CA ILE A 37 -16.37 -36.45 15.07
C ILE A 37 -16.42 -37.27 16.35
N PHE A 38 -15.49 -37.04 17.25
CA PHE A 38 -15.47 -37.69 18.54
C PHE A 38 -16.74 -37.42 19.36
N ASN A 39 -17.30 -36.20 19.30
CA ASN A 39 -18.58 -35.87 19.88
C ASN A 39 -19.71 -36.79 19.43
N MET A 40 -19.78 -37.11 18.14
CA MET A 40 -20.81 -38.02 17.64
C MET A 40 -20.67 -39.44 18.20
N LEU A 41 -19.44 -39.93 18.40
CA LEU A 41 -19.19 -41.24 19.02
C LEU A 41 -19.65 -41.27 20.45
N VAL A 42 -19.40 -40.22 21.24
CA VAL A 42 -19.87 -40.12 22.62
C VAL A 42 -21.40 -40.13 22.68
N PHE A 43 -22.07 -39.37 21.79
CA PHE A 43 -23.54 -39.39 21.73
C PHE A 43 -24.09 -40.78 21.41
N LYS A 44 -23.45 -41.53 20.50
CA LYS A 44 -23.80 -42.92 20.19
C LYS A 44 -23.80 -43.77 21.47
N GLU A 45 -22.68 -43.72 22.21
CA GLU A 45 -22.50 -44.52 23.43
C GLU A 45 -23.54 -44.15 24.52
N VAL A 46 -23.85 -42.85 24.70
CA VAL A 46 -24.88 -42.40 25.67
C VAL A 46 -26.25 -42.96 25.30
N ILE A 47 -26.64 -42.95 24.03
CA ILE A 47 -27.95 -43.44 23.57
C ILE A 47 -28.04 -44.98 23.66
N ASP A 48 -26.98 -45.69 23.28
CA ASP A 48 -26.95 -47.15 23.42
C ASP A 48 -27.04 -47.58 24.88
N ALA A 49 -26.32 -46.88 25.78
CA ALA A 49 -26.43 -47.10 27.24
C ALA A 49 -27.84 -46.83 27.77
N ALA A 50 -28.49 -45.74 27.33
CA ALA A 50 -29.86 -45.36 27.76
C ALA A 50 -30.91 -46.41 27.33
N ASN A 51 -30.70 -47.07 26.20
CA ASN A 51 -31.58 -48.12 25.69
C ASN A 51 -31.19 -49.56 26.14
N GLY A 52 -30.25 -49.68 27.11
CA GLY A 52 -29.78 -50.97 27.60
C GLY A 52 -29.02 -51.78 26.56
N GLN A 53 -28.54 -51.17 25.49
CA GLN A 53 -27.77 -51.82 24.46
C GLN A 53 -26.28 -51.89 24.84
N LYS A 54 -25.56 -52.82 24.28
CA LYS A 54 -24.12 -52.98 24.54
C LYS A 54 -23.32 -51.76 24.06
N THR A 55 -22.61 -51.10 24.98
CA THR A 55 -21.71 -50.00 24.72
C THR A 55 -20.29 -50.50 24.43
N LEU A 56 -19.53 -49.78 23.59
CA LEU A 56 -18.12 -50.09 23.29
C LEU A 56 -17.23 -49.94 24.54
N LEU A 57 -17.52 -48.96 25.37
CA LEU A 57 -16.72 -48.61 26.55
C LEU A 57 -17.13 -49.35 27.80
N GLY A 58 -18.30 -50.00 27.82
CA GLY A 58 -18.83 -50.70 29.03
C GLY A 58 -19.14 -49.78 30.23
N LEU A 59 -19.23 -48.48 29.99
CA LEU A 59 -19.44 -47.45 31.01
C LEU A 59 -20.94 -47.24 31.30
N SER A 60 -21.25 -46.85 32.51
CA SER A 60 -22.61 -46.46 32.87
C SER A 60 -23.03 -45.17 32.20
N ILE A 61 -24.33 -44.94 32.03
CA ILE A 61 -24.86 -43.71 31.42
C ILE A 61 -24.39 -42.46 32.18
N PHE A 62 -24.29 -42.48 33.50
CA PHE A 62 -23.78 -41.36 34.32
C PHE A 62 -22.32 -41.06 34.00
N SER A 63 -21.49 -42.12 33.90
CA SER A 63 -20.06 -41.97 33.54
C SER A 63 -19.89 -41.38 32.14
N LEU A 64 -20.73 -41.79 31.20
CA LEU A 64 -20.72 -41.24 29.82
C LEU A 64 -21.15 -39.78 29.74
N ILE A 65 -22.17 -39.40 30.56
CA ILE A 65 -22.59 -37.98 30.63
C ILE A 65 -21.49 -37.11 31.26
N VAL A 66 -20.86 -37.56 32.36
CA VAL A 66 -19.73 -36.83 32.96
C VAL A 66 -18.57 -36.69 31.96
N PHE A 67 -18.26 -37.77 31.28
CA PHE A 67 -17.23 -37.78 30.22
C PHE A 67 -17.56 -36.78 29.09
N TRP A 68 -18.83 -36.71 28.65
CA TRP A 68 -19.26 -35.76 27.65
C TRP A 68 -19.15 -34.32 28.13
N ILE A 69 -19.47 -34.03 29.39
CA ILE A 69 -19.33 -32.68 29.99
C ILE A 69 -17.84 -32.27 29.99
N ILE A 70 -16.95 -33.17 30.46
CA ILE A 70 -15.50 -32.90 30.44
C ILE A 70 -15.01 -32.64 29.02
N TYR A 71 -15.44 -33.50 28.07
CA TYR A 71 -15.13 -33.31 26.66
C TYR A 71 -15.59 -31.93 26.15
N ALA A 72 -16.83 -31.52 26.45
CA ALA A 72 -17.39 -30.23 26.02
C ALA A 72 -16.58 -29.05 26.58
N ILE A 73 -16.13 -29.14 27.84
CA ILE A 73 -15.28 -28.14 28.47
C ILE A 73 -13.91 -28.07 27.76
N VAL A 74 -13.28 -29.24 27.57
CA VAL A 74 -11.97 -29.30 26.87
C VAL A 74 -12.07 -28.77 25.47
N ASN A 75 -13.10 -29.16 24.70
CA ASN A 75 -13.33 -28.65 23.34
C ASN A 75 -13.45 -27.11 23.34
N LYS A 76 -14.19 -26.54 24.30
CA LYS A 76 -14.37 -25.10 24.40
C LYS A 76 -13.07 -24.37 24.76
N ILE A 77 -12.23 -24.96 25.63
CA ILE A 77 -10.92 -24.41 25.99
C ILE A 77 -10.01 -24.42 24.74
N VAL A 78 -9.96 -25.53 24.01
CA VAL A 78 -9.13 -25.66 22.80
C VAL A 78 -9.57 -24.67 21.71
N GLU A 79 -10.88 -24.53 21.50
CA GLU A 79 -11.43 -23.56 20.56
C GLU A 79 -11.00 -22.12 20.92
N LYS A 80 -11.13 -21.75 22.21
CA LYS A 80 -10.74 -20.43 22.71
C LYS A 80 -9.22 -20.20 22.65
N LEU A 81 -8.44 -21.24 22.89
CA LEU A 81 -6.98 -21.16 22.73
C LEU A 81 -6.61 -20.94 21.25
N ALA A 82 -7.25 -21.63 20.33
CA ALA A 82 -7.03 -21.43 18.88
C ALA A 82 -7.40 -19.97 18.47
N GLU A 83 -8.53 -19.45 18.95
CA GLU A 83 -8.94 -18.07 18.72
C GLU A 83 -7.92 -17.06 19.28
N TYR A 84 -7.42 -17.29 20.49
CA TYR A 84 -6.39 -16.45 21.11
C TYR A 84 -5.09 -16.45 20.29
N LEU A 85 -4.61 -17.64 19.90
CA LEU A 85 -3.40 -17.76 19.08
C LEU A 85 -3.55 -17.05 17.73
N TRP A 86 -4.72 -17.18 17.12
CA TRP A 86 -5.04 -16.49 15.88
C TRP A 86 -4.90 -14.97 16.01
N ASN A 87 -5.43 -14.38 17.09
CA ASN A 87 -5.33 -12.95 17.33
C ASN A 87 -3.87 -12.49 17.52
N ILE A 88 -3.03 -13.30 18.19
CA ILE A 88 -1.60 -13.01 18.35
C ILE A 88 -0.86 -13.10 17.00
N ILE A 89 -1.17 -14.12 16.20
CA ILE A 89 -0.59 -14.27 14.84
C ILE A 89 -0.97 -13.07 13.98
N ASP A 90 -2.21 -12.62 14.03
CA ASP A 90 -2.71 -11.46 13.30
C ASP A 90 -1.90 -10.19 13.60
N LEU A 91 -1.73 -9.87 14.89
CA LEU A 91 -0.95 -8.70 15.31
C LEU A 91 0.49 -8.77 14.80
N LYS A 92 1.15 -9.92 14.99
CA LYS A 92 2.54 -10.12 14.52
C LYS A 92 2.65 -10.03 13.00
N GLN A 93 1.72 -10.63 12.27
CA GLN A 93 1.68 -10.60 10.81
C GLN A 93 1.46 -9.18 10.29
N THR A 94 0.57 -8.41 10.92
CA THR A 94 0.28 -7.03 10.53
C THR A 94 1.53 -6.16 10.69
N ILE A 95 2.20 -6.23 11.85
CA ILE A 95 3.45 -5.48 12.11
C ILE A 95 4.52 -5.85 11.09
N TYR A 96 4.77 -7.15 10.90
CA TYR A 96 5.78 -7.65 9.98
C TYR A 96 5.51 -7.22 8.54
N ASN A 97 4.28 -7.40 8.06
CA ASN A 97 3.93 -7.07 6.67
C ASN A 97 3.95 -5.56 6.42
N THR A 98 3.58 -4.73 7.39
CA THR A 98 3.67 -3.27 7.27
C THR A 98 5.14 -2.83 7.18
N GLY A 99 6.01 -3.38 8.03
CA GLY A 99 7.44 -3.09 7.97
C GLY A 99 8.07 -3.51 6.62
N GLU A 100 7.79 -4.74 6.18
CA GLU A 100 8.28 -5.24 4.89
C GLU A 100 7.73 -4.46 3.68
N PHE A 101 6.49 -3.96 3.78
CA PHE A 101 5.93 -3.10 2.75
C PHE A 101 6.71 -1.80 2.64
N VAL A 102 6.98 -1.12 3.76
CA VAL A 102 7.77 0.12 3.79
C VAL A 102 9.21 -0.14 3.34
N ASN A 103 9.83 -1.24 3.80
CA ASN A 103 11.16 -1.66 3.36
C ASN A 103 11.22 -1.82 1.83
N LYS A 104 10.19 -2.43 1.23
CA LYS A 104 10.12 -2.54 -0.23
C LYS A 104 9.99 -1.20 -0.92
N LEU A 105 9.17 -0.26 -0.39
CA LEU A 105 9.06 1.09 -0.93
C LEU A 105 10.41 1.80 -0.94
N SER A 106 11.20 1.67 0.11
CA SER A 106 12.52 2.30 0.20
C SER A 106 13.54 1.75 -0.81
N THR A 107 13.27 0.58 -1.41
CA THR A 107 14.12 0.03 -2.47
C THR A 107 13.74 0.50 -3.87
N LEU A 108 12.61 1.18 -4.06
CA LEU A 108 12.16 1.68 -5.35
C LEU A 108 12.78 3.04 -5.63
N ASP A 109 13.03 3.35 -6.90
CA ASP A 109 13.49 4.66 -7.32
C ASP A 109 12.33 5.66 -7.49
N LEU A 110 12.65 6.94 -7.56
CA LEU A 110 11.66 8.01 -7.64
C LEU A 110 10.79 7.93 -8.90
N SER A 111 11.31 7.40 -10.01
CA SER A 111 10.58 7.25 -11.26
C SER A 111 9.44 6.22 -11.17
N ASN A 112 9.59 5.21 -10.29
CA ASN A 112 8.53 4.24 -10.00
C ASN A 112 7.28 4.93 -9.44
N PHE A 113 7.44 5.99 -8.62
CA PHE A 113 6.31 6.71 -8.03
C PHE A 113 5.62 7.66 -9.01
N GLU A 114 6.29 8.08 -10.08
CA GLU A 114 5.69 8.91 -11.13
C GLU A 114 4.90 8.08 -12.17
N SER A 115 5.11 6.75 -12.21
CA SER A 115 4.35 5.85 -13.10
C SER A 115 2.95 5.60 -12.54
N PRO A 116 1.86 6.00 -13.26
CA PRO A 116 0.49 5.75 -12.78
C PRO A 116 0.20 4.27 -12.55
N GLN A 117 0.77 3.39 -13.38
CA GLN A 117 0.58 1.95 -13.29
C GLN A 117 1.26 1.36 -12.04
N THR A 118 2.48 1.83 -11.73
CA THR A 118 3.22 1.41 -10.54
C THR A 118 2.57 1.97 -9.27
N TYR A 119 2.20 3.23 -9.28
CA TYR A 119 1.48 3.87 -8.16
C TYR A 119 0.17 3.13 -7.83
N ASP A 120 -0.59 2.73 -8.83
CA ASP A 120 -1.83 1.96 -8.67
C ASP A 120 -1.59 0.60 -7.98
N LYS A 121 -0.47 -0.09 -8.33
CA LYS A 121 -0.07 -1.34 -7.67
C LYS A 121 0.33 -1.10 -6.21
N ILE A 122 1.13 -0.07 -5.94
CA ILE A 122 1.55 0.32 -4.59
C ILE A 122 0.31 0.61 -3.73
N TRP A 123 -0.60 1.46 -4.21
CA TRP A 123 -1.80 1.87 -3.48
C TRP A 123 -2.72 0.68 -3.17
N ARG A 124 -2.99 -0.18 -4.17
CA ARG A 124 -3.81 -1.39 -3.98
C ARG A 124 -3.18 -2.35 -2.97
N SER A 125 -1.87 -2.51 -3.02
CA SER A 125 -1.16 -3.40 -2.12
C SER A 125 -1.15 -2.87 -0.69
N PHE A 126 -0.90 -1.57 -0.48
CA PHE A 126 -0.90 -0.96 0.85
C PHE A 126 -2.24 -1.13 1.57
N ASN A 127 -3.35 -0.84 0.88
CA ASN A 127 -4.68 -0.91 1.47
C ASN A 127 -5.15 -2.35 1.76
N ARG A 128 -4.52 -3.37 1.17
CA ARG A 128 -4.98 -4.76 1.28
C ARG A 128 -4.06 -5.70 2.04
N ILE A 129 -2.74 -5.52 1.93
CA ILE A 129 -1.75 -6.40 2.56
C ILE A 129 -2.05 -6.65 4.06
N PRO A 130 -2.36 -5.65 4.90
CA PRO A 130 -2.51 -5.86 6.33
C PRO A 130 -3.63 -6.85 6.70
N TRP A 131 -4.76 -6.85 5.98
CA TRP A 131 -5.92 -7.68 6.33
C TRP A 131 -6.18 -8.83 5.34
N GLN A 132 -5.83 -8.69 4.06
CA GLN A 132 -6.09 -9.71 3.03
C GLN A 132 -5.18 -10.94 3.20
N LEU A 133 -3.90 -10.74 3.55
CA LEU A 133 -2.97 -11.84 3.80
C LEU A 133 -3.42 -12.70 4.99
N LYS A 134 -3.89 -12.04 6.06
CA LYS A 134 -4.50 -12.69 7.22
C LYS A 134 -5.69 -13.54 6.82
N TYR A 135 -6.69 -12.92 6.17
CA TYR A 135 -7.91 -13.60 5.79
C TYR A 135 -7.64 -14.81 4.88
N TYR A 136 -6.73 -14.66 3.93
CA TYR A 136 -6.33 -15.73 3.01
C TYR A 136 -5.67 -16.91 3.74
N LEU A 137 -4.84 -16.64 4.74
CA LEU A 137 -4.24 -17.65 5.59
C LEU A 137 -5.28 -18.42 6.40
N ASP A 138 -6.22 -17.72 7.00
CA ASP A 138 -7.30 -18.31 7.80
C ASP A 138 -8.14 -19.28 6.95
N LEU A 139 -8.50 -18.87 5.73
CA LEU A 139 -9.18 -19.75 4.77
C LEU A 139 -8.36 -21.01 4.47
N ALA A 140 -7.05 -20.89 4.27
CA ALA A 140 -6.19 -22.02 3.95
C ALA A 140 -6.07 -23.02 5.12
N ILE A 141 -5.90 -22.53 6.34
CA ILE A 141 -5.78 -23.37 7.53
C ILE A 141 -7.12 -24.04 7.88
N LYS A 142 -8.22 -23.31 7.84
CA LYS A 142 -9.56 -23.86 8.07
C LYS A 142 -9.96 -24.89 7.01
N LEU A 143 -9.52 -24.68 5.76
CA LEU A 143 -9.71 -25.67 4.70
C LEU A 143 -9.07 -27.01 5.07
N LEU A 144 -7.84 -27.02 5.61
CA LEU A 144 -7.16 -28.25 6.04
C LEU A 144 -7.99 -28.99 7.09
N GLY A 145 -8.44 -28.31 8.16
CA GLY A 145 -9.26 -28.91 9.20
C GLY A 145 -10.56 -29.49 8.65
N LYS A 146 -11.28 -28.72 7.83
CA LYS A 146 -12.57 -29.18 7.26
C LYS A 146 -12.42 -30.26 6.21
N THR A 147 -11.29 -30.33 5.53
CA THR A 147 -10.97 -31.46 4.62
C THR A 147 -10.76 -32.75 5.40
N VAL A 148 -10.09 -32.70 6.56
CA VAL A 148 -9.94 -33.86 7.45
C VAL A 148 -11.30 -34.32 7.96
N GLU A 149 -12.13 -33.42 8.47
CA GLU A 149 -13.49 -33.72 8.94
C GLU A 149 -14.36 -34.36 7.85
N LEU A 150 -14.32 -33.80 6.63
CA LEU A 150 -15.04 -34.34 5.47
C LEU A 150 -14.55 -35.75 5.11
N SER A 151 -13.23 -35.98 5.10
CA SER A 151 -12.64 -37.25 4.74
C SER A 151 -13.05 -38.39 5.71
N ILE A 152 -13.06 -38.07 7.03
CA ILE A 152 -13.48 -39.05 8.03
C ILE A 152 -15.00 -39.29 7.94
N SER A 153 -15.80 -38.24 7.73
CA SER A 153 -17.24 -38.36 7.55
C SER A 153 -17.59 -39.25 6.35
N ILE A 154 -16.85 -39.13 5.22
CA ILE A 154 -16.96 -40.01 4.05
C ILE A 154 -16.61 -41.45 4.42
N LEU A 155 -15.52 -41.66 5.16
CA LEU A 155 -15.11 -43.02 5.60
C LEU A 155 -16.20 -43.68 6.46
N ILE A 156 -16.85 -42.94 7.37
CA ILE A 156 -17.96 -43.45 8.17
C ILE A 156 -19.12 -43.91 7.27
N PHE A 157 -19.47 -43.15 6.22
CA PHE A 157 -20.50 -43.54 5.28
C PHE A 157 -20.13 -44.81 4.50
N PHE A 158 -18.85 -44.95 4.09
CA PHE A 158 -18.39 -46.18 3.42
C PHE A 158 -18.50 -47.41 4.30
N ILE A 159 -18.21 -47.29 5.59
CA ILE A 159 -18.32 -48.41 6.55
C ILE A 159 -19.80 -48.76 6.76
N ALA A 160 -20.70 -47.77 6.83
CA ALA A 160 -22.12 -48.00 7.07
C ALA A 160 -22.87 -48.51 5.85
N SER A 161 -22.61 -47.99 4.66
CA SER A 161 -23.24 -48.37 3.40
C SER A 161 -22.42 -47.85 2.21
N PRO A 162 -21.55 -48.66 1.58
CA PRO A 162 -20.68 -48.25 0.48
C PRO A 162 -21.43 -47.65 -0.69
N LEU A 163 -22.58 -48.23 -1.06
CA LEU A 163 -23.40 -47.76 -2.20
C LEU A 163 -23.91 -46.33 -1.94
N ASN A 164 -24.50 -46.11 -0.76
CA ASN A 164 -25.01 -44.80 -0.37
C ASN A 164 -23.89 -43.73 -0.21
N ALA A 165 -22.70 -44.14 0.25
CA ALA A 165 -21.52 -43.28 0.30
C ALA A 165 -21.14 -42.74 -1.07
N VAL A 166 -21.08 -43.62 -2.08
CA VAL A 166 -20.80 -43.21 -3.47
C VAL A 166 -21.89 -42.28 -4.00
N LEU A 167 -23.16 -42.56 -3.74
CA LEU A 167 -24.28 -41.71 -4.18
C LEU A 167 -24.22 -40.33 -3.55
N ILE A 168 -23.91 -40.22 -2.24
CA ILE A 168 -23.76 -38.93 -1.52
C ILE A 168 -22.61 -38.13 -2.13
N ILE A 169 -21.46 -38.76 -2.41
CA ILE A 169 -20.30 -38.08 -2.99
C ILE A 169 -20.67 -37.56 -4.40
N LEU A 170 -21.21 -38.42 -5.27
CA LEU A 170 -21.58 -38.05 -6.64
C LEU A 170 -22.63 -36.94 -6.67
N ALA A 171 -23.63 -36.97 -5.78
CA ALA A 171 -24.68 -35.96 -5.68
C ALA A 171 -24.12 -34.57 -5.33
N ASN A 172 -23.02 -34.52 -4.59
CA ASN A 172 -22.41 -33.27 -4.13
C ASN A 172 -21.36 -32.69 -5.11
N ILE A 173 -20.91 -33.45 -6.11
CA ILE A 173 -19.95 -32.95 -7.12
C ILE A 173 -20.54 -31.77 -7.90
N ILE A 174 -21.79 -31.90 -8.35
CA ILE A 174 -22.45 -30.88 -9.20
C ILE A 174 -22.60 -29.54 -8.46
N PRO A 175 -23.14 -29.46 -7.22
CA PRO A 175 -23.17 -28.24 -6.43
C PRO A 175 -21.80 -27.58 -6.27
N VAL A 176 -20.75 -28.34 -5.99
CA VAL A 176 -19.38 -27.82 -5.82
C VAL A 176 -18.86 -27.18 -7.12
N LEU A 177 -19.06 -27.84 -8.26
CA LEU A 177 -18.66 -27.30 -9.57
C LEU A 177 -19.44 -26.03 -9.93
N VAL A 178 -20.76 -26.01 -9.67
CA VAL A 178 -21.59 -24.82 -9.92
C VAL A 178 -21.16 -23.66 -9.01
N LYS A 179 -20.91 -23.89 -7.72
CA LYS A 179 -20.41 -22.85 -6.79
C LYS A 179 -19.08 -22.27 -7.25
N SER A 180 -18.14 -23.13 -7.66
CA SER A 180 -16.84 -22.69 -8.17
C SER A 180 -16.97 -21.78 -9.40
N LYS A 181 -17.80 -22.17 -10.37
CA LYS A 181 -18.05 -21.37 -11.58
C LYS A 181 -18.75 -20.04 -11.28
N LEU A 182 -19.69 -20.01 -10.35
CA LEU A 182 -20.37 -18.78 -9.93
C LEU A 182 -19.43 -17.86 -9.19
N GLY A 183 -18.52 -18.39 -8.37
CA GLY A 183 -17.46 -17.62 -7.69
C GLY A 183 -16.54 -16.93 -8.70
N GLU A 184 -16.10 -17.66 -9.73
CA GLU A 184 -15.29 -17.08 -10.81
C GLU A 184 -16.05 -15.96 -11.58
N GLN A 185 -17.33 -16.14 -11.87
CA GLN A 185 -18.14 -15.11 -12.53
C GLN A 185 -18.28 -13.86 -11.66
N THR A 186 -18.50 -14.02 -10.36
CA THR A 186 -18.56 -12.89 -9.40
C THR A 186 -17.24 -12.13 -9.36
N PHE A 187 -16.11 -12.85 -9.34
CA PHE A 187 -14.80 -12.23 -9.40
C PHE A 187 -14.58 -11.45 -10.70
N ASN A 188 -14.98 -12.01 -11.83
CA ASN A 188 -14.84 -11.34 -13.13
C ASN A 188 -15.63 -10.02 -13.21
N ILE A 189 -16.81 -9.94 -12.58
CA ILE A 189 -17.56 -8.69 -12.43
C ILE A 189 -16.76 -7.69 -11.59
N TYR A 190 -16.20 -8.13 -10.47
CA TYR A 190 -15.35 -7.30 -9.61
C TYR A 190 -14.11 -6.75 -10.33
N LYS A 191 -13.50 -7.54 -11.20
CA LYS A 191 -12.33 -7.16 -11.99
C LYS A 191 -12.67 -6.19 -13.12
N ALA A 192 -13.74 -6.48 -13.87
CA ALA A 192 -14.16 -5.66 -15.01
C ALA A 192 -14.59 -4.24 -14.57
N ASP A 193 -15.18 -4.10 -13.40
CA ASP A 193 -15.65 -2.82 -12.86
C ASP A 193 -14.59 -2.11 -11.97
N SER A 194 -13.32 -2.45 -12.10
CA SER A 194 -12.22 -1.81 -11.33
C SER A 194 -12.12 -0.29 -11.55
N GLU A 195 -12.41 0.20 -12.76
CA GLU A 195 -12.48 1.63 -13.07
C GLU A 195 -13.67 2.31 -12.41
N ILE A 196 -14.85 1.68 -12.46
CA ILE A 196 -16.07 2.18 -11.80
C ILE A 196 -15.84 2.30 -10.29
N ARG A 197 -15.19 1.31 -9.69
CA ARG A 197 -14.86 1.35 -8.26
C ARG A 197 -13.89 2.47 -7.93
N ARG A 198 -12.83 2.69 -8.73
CA ARG A 198 -11.92 3.83 -8.55
C ARG A 198 -12.65 5.17 -8.62
N ARG A 199 -13.57 5.33 -9.58
CA ARG A 199 -14.39 6.53 -9.67
C ARG A 199 -15.29 6.71 -8.45
N PHE A 200 -15.84 5.62 -7.91
CA PHE A 200 -16.62 5.66 -6.68
C PHE A 200 -15.76 6.02 -5.45
N GLU A 201 -14.59 5.40 -5.29
CA GLU A 201 -13.65 5.67 -4.21
C GLU A 201 -13.17 7.14 -4.27
N TYR A 202 -12.84 7.64 -5.46
CA TYR A 202 -12.51 9.05 -5.66
C TYR A 202 -13.67 9.98 -5.28
N ALA A 203 -14.86 9.73 -5.80
CA ALA A 203 -16.01 10.55 -5.47
C ALA A 203 -16.39 10.49 -3.98
N SER A 204 -16.17 9.32 -3.33
CA SER A 204 -16.32 9.17 -1.88
C SER A 204 -15.25 9.94 -1.10
N SER A 205 -14.01 9.98 -1.58
CA SER A 205 -12.94 10.75 -0.92
C SER A 205 -13.23 12.26 -0.93
N LEU A 206 -13.91 12.77 -1.93
CA LEU A 206 -14.32 14.19 -1.99
C LEU A 206 -15.22 14.60 -0.82
N VAL A 207 -16.06 13.68 -0.31
CA VAL A 207 -16.96 13.95 0.83
C VAL A 207 -16.35 13.58 2.19
N THR A 208 -15.07 13.24 2.24
CA THR A 208 -14.35 12.93 3.48
C THR A 208 -13.15 13.85 3.73
N GLN A 209 -12.69 14.58 2.71
CA GLN A 209 -11.58 15.53 2.83
C GLN A 209 -12.09 16.91 3.20
N ARG A 210 -11.49 17.55 4.22
CA ARG A 210 -11.91 18.85 4.77
C ARG A 210 -11.98 19.94 3.71
N ASP A 211 -10.93 20.09 2.91
CA ASP A 211 -10.83 21.18 1.93
C ASP A 211 -11.91 21.06 0.85
N THR A 212 -12.14 19.85 0.35
CA THR A 212 -13.18 19.60 -0.65
C THR A 212 -14.59 19.74 -0.07
N LEU A 213 -14.81 19.39 1.22
CA LEU A 213 -16.11 19.57 1.87
C LEU A 213 -16.51 21.05 1.97
N ILE A 214 -15.56 21.95 2.30
CA ILE A 214 -15.80 23.39 2.36
C ILE A 214 -16.23 23.91 0.97
N GLU A 215 -15.50 23.51 -0.08
CA GLU A 215 -15.78 23.92 -1.44
C GLU A 215 -17.12 23.36 -1.96
N ILE A 216 -17.39 22.05 -1.73
CA ILE A 216 -18.67 21.42 -2.08
C ILE A 216 -19.85 22.13 -1.38
N LYS A 217 -19.67 22.52 -0.10
CA LYS A 217 -20.69 23.24 0.65
C LYS A 217 -20.95 24.61 0.05
N GLN A 218 -19.88 25.35 -0.28
CA GLN A 218 -19.97 26.67 -0.90
C GLN A 218 -20.69 26.65 -2.25
N PHE A 219 -20.41 25.66 -3.08
CA PHE A 219 -21.07 25.49 -4.38
C PHE A 219 -22.43 24.78 -4.31
N GLN A 220 -22.93 24.48 -3.11
CA GLN A 220 -24.16 23.68 -2.90
C GLN A 220 -24.12 22.34 -3.64
N GLY A 221 -22.91 21.78 -3.82
CA GLY A 221 -22.61 20.64 -4.69
C GLY A 221 -22.98 19.26 -4.13
N PHE A 222 -23.47 19.14 -2.88
CA PHE A 222 -23.77 17.83 -2.26
C PHE A 222 -24.79 17.02 -3.05
N LYS A 223 -25.82 17.68 -3.63
CA LYS A 223 -26.82 16.99 -4.48
C LYS A 223 -26.15 16.38 -5.71
N PHE A 224 -25.30 17.14 -6.37
CA PHE A 224 -24.55 16.67 -7.55
C PHE A 224 -23.64 15.49 -7.22
N ILE A 225 -22.85 15.56 -6.14
CA ILE A 225 -21.96 14.48 -5.71
C ILE A 225 -22.77 13.23 -5.34
N LYS A 226 -23.89 13.38 -4.60
CA LYS A 226 -24.80 12.28 -4.27
C LYS A 226 -25.32 11.59 -5.52
N GLU A 227 -25.82 12.35 -6.49
CA GLU A 227 -26.34 11.80 -7.75
C GLU A 227 -25.25 11.04 -8.53
N LYS A 228 -24.02 11.58 -8.59
CA LYS A 228 -22.88 10.90 -9.22
C LYS A 228 -22.52 9.60 -8.50
N LEU A 229 -22.43 9.61 -7.16
CA LEU A 229 -22.18 8.40 -6.38
C LEU A 229 -23.25 7.34 -6.61
N LEU A 230 -24.53 7.72 -6.58
CA LEU A 230 -25.65 6.81 -6.81
C LEU A 230 -25.68 6.25 -8.24
N LEU A 231 -25.37 7.06 -9.25
CA LEU A 231 -25.27 6.59 -10.64
C LEU A 231 -24.17 5.53 -10.79
N ILE A 232 -22.98 5.79 -10.22
CA ILE A 232 -21.86 4.86 -10.25
C ILE A 232 -22.23 3.55 -9.53
N TYR A 233 -22.79 3.65 -8.32
CA TYR A 233 -23.15 2.50 -7.51
C TYR A 233 -24.29 1.68 -8.13
N ASN A 234 -25.32 2.34 -8.66
CA ASN A 234 -26.45 1.67 -9.30
C ASN A 234 -26.06 0.86 -10.55
N SER A 235 -25.10 1.34 -11.33
CA SER A 235 -24.59 0.61 -12.49
C SER A 235 -23.91 -0.70 -12.08
N PHE A 236 -23.12 -0.67 -11.02
CA PHE A 236 -22.46 -1.84 -10.42
C PHE A 236 -23.48 -2.77 -9.76
N SER A 237 -24.40 -2.23 -8.95
CA SER A 237 -25.44 -2.96 -8.22
C SER A 237 -26.34 -3.77 -9.14
N LYS A 238 -26.75 -3.21 -10.30
CA LYS A 238 -27.58 -3.93 -11.28
C LYS A 238 -26.89 -5.19 -11.81
N LYS A 239 -25.61 -5.11 -12.17
CA LYS A 239 -24.84 -6.28 -12.65
C LYS A 239 -24.70 -7.33 -11.55
N GLN A 240 -24.39 -6.88 -10.34
CA GLN A 240 -24.20 -7.76 -9.20
C GLN A 240 -25.50 -8.43 -8.77
N SER A 241 -26.62 -7.71 -8.72
CA SER A 241 -27.93 -8.27 -8.39
C SER A 241 -28.42 -9.29 -9.42
N ALA A 242 -28.16 -9.06 -10.71
CA ALA A 242 -28.46 -10.04 -11.76
C ALA A 242 -27.65 -11.34 -11.57
N GLN A 243 -26.35 -11.20 -11.21
CA GLN A 243 -25.51 -12.34 -10.91
C GLN A 243 -25.98 -13.08 -9.64
N PHE A 244 -26.36 -12.38 -8.59
CA PHE A 244 -26.90 -12.99 -7.37
C PHE A 244 -28.21 -13.74 -7.66
N LYS A 245 -29.11 -13.18 -8.46
CA LYS A 245 -30.35 -13.86 -8.87
C LYS A 245 -30.03 -15.15 -9.63
N LYS A 246 -29.09 -15.10 -10.58
CA LYS A 246 -28.67 -16.28 -11.34
C LYS A 246 -28.03 -17.33 -10.42
N ALA A 247 -27.16 -16.89 -9.52
CA ALA A 247 -26.50 -17.76 -8.54
C ALA A 247 -27.52 -18.43 -7.62
N TRP A 248 -28.46 -17.66 -7.07
CA TRP A 248 -29.53 -18.18 -6.21
C TRP A 248 -30.37 -19.25 -6.93
N LEU A 249 -30.89 -18.97 -8.13
CA LEU A 249 -31.70 -19.94 -8.88
C LEU A 249 -30.91 -21.23 -9.19
N SER A 250 -29.66 -21.09 -9.69
CA SER A 250 -28.84 -22.22 -10.07
C SER A 250 -28.49 -23.11 -8.85
N LEU A 251 -28.13 -22.48 -7.73
CA LEU A 251 -27.77 -23.21 -6.52
C LEU A 251 -28.98 -23.88 -5.88
N THR A 252 -30.13 -23.21 -5.80
CA THR A 252 -31.34 -23.79 -5.23
C THR A 252 -31.74 -25.09 -5.95
N VAL A 253 -31.71 -25.08 -7.29
CA VAL A 253 -32.06 -26.27 -8.07
C VAL A 253 -31.03 -27.39 -7.86
N VAL A 254 -29.75 -27.07 -7.92
CA VAL A 254 -28.68 -28.06 -7.85
C VAL A 254 -28.52 -28.65 -6.44
N GLU A 255 -28.79 -27.87 -5.40
CA GLU A 255 -28.72 -28.34 -4.00
C GLU A 255 -29.90 -29.24 -3.60
N MET A 256 -30.97 -29.35 -4.39
CA MET A 256 -32.03 -30.33 -4.18
C MET A 256 -31.53 -31.77 -4.38
N ILE A 257 -30.54 -32.00 -5.27
CA ILE A 257 -30.01 -33.34 -5.56
C ILE A 257 -29.39 -34.01 -4.31
N PRO A 258 -28.43 -33.38 -3.61
CA PRO A 258 -27.90 -33.93 -2.35
C PRO A 258 -28.96 -34.15 -1.29
N ILE A 259 -29.99 -33.29 -1.19
CA ILE A 259 -31.07 -33.44 -0.21
C ILE A 259 -31.86 -34.73 -0.46
N ILE A 260 -32.22 -35.00 -1.73
CA ILE A 260 -32.93 -36.21 -2.11
C ILE A 260 -32.10 -37.45 -1.79
N VAL A 261 -30.80 -37.45 -2.13
CA VAL A 261 -29.91 -38.59 -1.85
C VAL A 261 -29.72 -38.78 -0.34
N THR A 262 -29.61 -37.69 0.41
CA THR A 262 -29.57 -37.76 1.88
C THR A 262 -30.84 -38.35 2.47
N LEU A 263 -32.02 -38.02 1.94
CA LEU A 263 -33.29 -38.62 2.37
C LEU A 263 -33.31 -40.13 2.11
N ILE A 264 -32.85 -40.58 0.93
CA ILE A 264 -32.76 -42.02 0.61
C ILE A 264 -31.87 -42.75 1.63
N PHE A 265 -30.71 -42.12 1.99
CA PHE A 265 -29.82 -42.71 3.00
C PHE A 265 -30.49 -42.78 4.37
N LEU A 266 -31.20 -41.71 4.80
CA LEU A 266 -31.94 -41.69 6.06
C LEU A 266 -33.03 -42.79 6.11
N LEU A 267 -33.76 -42.99 5.03
CA LEU A 267 -34.75 -44.07 4.94
C LEU A 267 -34.09 -45.44 5.02
N THR A 268 -32.91 -45.61 4.42
CA THR A 268 -32.16 -46.86 4.49
C THR A 268 -31.73 -47.22 5.93
N ILE A 269 -31.14 -46.24 6.67
CA ILE A 269 -30.72 -46.46 8.06
C ILE A 269 -31.93 -46.60 9.01
N ALA A 270 -33.03 -45.90 8.75
CA ALA A 270 -34.28 -46.08 9.50
C ALA A 270 -34.86 -47.50 9.33
N PHE A 271 -34.83 -48.06 8.12
CA PHE A 271 -35.22 -49.42 7.82
C PHE A 271 -34.33 -50.46 8.56
N GLN A 272 -32.99 -50.22 8.56
CA GLN A 272 -32.05 -51.03 9.32
C GLN A 272 -32.30 -51.01 10.82
N LEU A 273 -32.66 -49.82 11.40
CA LEU A 273 -33.02 -49.69 12.78
C LEU A 273 -34.30 -50.46 13.11
N ASN A 274 -35.34 -50.33 12.26
CA ASN A 274 -36.61 -51.06 12.47
C ASN A 274 -36.42 -52.59 12.43
N ASN A 275 -35.53 -53.08 11.60
CA ASN A 275 -35.15 -54.48 11.50
C ASN A 275 -34.12 -54.93 12.58
N LYS A 276 -33.79 -54.06 13.54
CA LYS A 276 -32.80 -54.30 14.60
C LYS A 276 -31.40 -54.67 14.08
N ALA A 277 -31.08 -54.31 12.84
CA ALA A 277 -29.75 -54.54 12.23
C ALA A 277 -28.70 -53.57 12.78
N ILE A 278 -29.13 -52.41 13.27
CA ILE A 278 -28.27 -51.40 13.91
C ILE A 278 -28.87 -50.98 15.26
N SER A 279 -28.00 -50.46 16.17
CA SER A 279 -28.47 -49.91 17.47
C SER A 279 -29.06 -48.51 17.28
N SER A 280 -29.85 -48.07 18.28
CA SER A 280 -30.39 -46.72 18.34
C SER A 280 -29.29 -45.65 18.33
N GLY A 281 -28.19 -45.89 19.08
CA GLY A 281 -27.02 -45.01 19.07
C GLY A 281 -26.31 -44.98 17.72
N THR A 282 -26.22 -46.13 17.01
CA THR A 282 -25.65 -46.16 15.66
C THR A 282 -26.50 -45.37 14.67
N PHE A 283 -27.82 -45.44 14.76
CA PHE A 283 -28.72 -44.61 13.95
C PHE A 283 -28.46 -43.11 14.16
N VAL A 284 -28.41 -42.68 15.43
CA VAL A 284 -28.16 -41.27 15.78
C VAL A 284 -26.74 -40.82 15.34
N PHE A 285 -25.75 -41.70 15.51
CA PHE A 285 -24.38 -41.44 15.04
C PHE A 285 -24.33 -41.15 13.52
N LEU A 286 -25.00 -42.00 12.72
CA LEU A 286 -25.05 -41.81 11.26
C LEU A 286 -25.86 -40.57 10.87
N PHE A 287 -26.95 -40.30 11.61
CA PHE A 287 -27.72 -39.06 11.39
C PHE A 287 -26.89 -37.81 11.68
N LEU A 288 -26.17 -37.77 12.80
CA LEU A 288 -25.26 -36.64 13.12
C LEU A 288 -24.11 -36.53 12.12
N ASN A 289 -23.61 -37.69 11.62
CA ASN A 289 -22.58 -37.66 10.58
C ASN A 289 -23.06 -36.99 9.28
N ILE A 290 -24.34 -37.10 8.91
CA ILE A 290 -24.93 -36.37 7.79
C ILE A 290 -24.81 -34.85 8.01
N LEU A 291 -25.13 -34.39 9.21
CA LEU A 291 -25.05 -32.94 9.54
C LEU A 291 -23.61 -32.43 9.48
N VAL A 292 -22.68 -33.20 10.06
CA VAL A 292 -21.23 -32.88 10.01
C VAL A 292 -20.70 -32.89 8.59
N PHE A 293 -21.04 -33.91 7.81
CA PHE A 293 -20.67 -34.01 6.39
C PHE A 293 -21.13 -32.80 5.59
N ASN A 294 -22.44 -32.45 5.69
CA ASN A 294 -22.99 -31.31 4.96
C ASN A 294 -22.32 -30.00 5.39
N GLY A 295 -22.09 -29.81 6.69
CA GLY A 295 -21.37 -28.66 7.22
C GLY A 295 -19.93 -28.58 6.74
N ALA A 296 -19.19 -29.70 6.78
CA ALA A 296 -17.82 -29.79 6.31
C ALA A 296 -17.71 -29.51 4.78
N LEU A 297 -18.61 -30.11 4.00
CA LEU A 297 -18.65 -29.91 2.56
C LEU A 297 -18.96 -28.45 2.18
N TRP A 298 -19.92 -27.84 2.87
CA TRP A 298 -20.23 -26.41 2.67
C TRP A 298 -19.00 -25.54 2.97
N ASN A 299 -18.34 -25.79 4.11
CA ASN A 299 -17.14 -25.04 4.51
C ASN A 299 -15.97 -25.26 3.55
N VAL A 300 -15.70 -26.50 3.12
CA VAL A 300 -14.68 -26.79 2.11
C VAL A 300 -14.95 -26.03 0.81
N SER A 301 -16.20 -26.07 0.33
CA SER A 301 -16.62 -25.32 -0.87
C SER A 301 -16.43 -23.80 -0.70
N TYR A 302 -16.79 -23.27 0.45
CA TYR A 302 -16.66 -21.85 0.78
C TYR A 302 -15.17 -21.43 0.84
N PHE A 303 -14.34 -22.18 1.57
CA PHE A 303 -12.92 -21.85 1.72
C PHE A 303 -12.15 -22.00 0.39
N LEU A 304 -12.44 -23.04 -0.40
CA LEU A 304 -11.86 -23.19 -1.73
C LEU A 304 -12.27 -22.03 -2.66
N GLY A 305 -13.54 -21.68 -2.67
CA GLY A 305 -14.04 -20.53 -3.43
C GLY A 305 -13.35 -19.22 -3.04
N GLY A 306 -13.21 -18.98 -1.74
CA GLY A 306 -12.48 -17.83 -1.18
C GLY A 306 -11.00 -17.84 -1.59
N LEU A 307 -10.30 -18.97 -1.47
CA LEU A 307 -8.90 -19.08 -1.89
C LEU A 307 -8.71 -18.83 -3.39
N ILE A 308 -9.61 -19.31 -4.24
CA ILE A 308 -9.56 -19.07 -5.68
C ILE A 308 -9.79 -17.59 -5.97
N SER A 309 -10.85 -17.02 -5.42
CA SER A 309 -11.23 -15.62 -5.61
C SER A 309 -10.14 -14.66 -5.11
N ASP A 310 -9.66 -14.87 -3.89
CA ASP A 310 -8.74 -13.95 -3.25
C ASP A 310 -7.27 -14.14 -3.66
N SER A 311 -6.95 -15.26 -4.32
CA SER A 311 -5.61 -15.49 -4.87
C SER A 311 -5.13 -14.37 -5.78
N HIS A 312 -6.05 -13.71 -6.49
CA HIS A 312 -5.72 -12.59 -7.36
C HIS A 312 -5.22 -11.36 -6.59
N PHE A 313 -5.79 -11.10 -5.41
CA PHE A 313 -5.34 -10.00 -4.55
C PHE A 313 -3.97 -10.28 -3.93
N ILE A 314 -3.71 -11.57 -3.63
CA ILE A 314 -2.38 -12.00 -3.18
C ILE A 314 -1.35 -11.85 -4.31
N HIS A 315 -1.75 -12.08 -5.58
CA HIS A 315 -0.87 -11.83 -6.72
C HIS A 315 -0.56 -10.35 -6.91
N ASP A 316 -1.51 -9.43 -6.66
CA ASP A 316 -1.20 -7.99 -6.65
C ASP A 316 -0.09 -7.68 -5.62
N ALA A 317 -0.14 -8.31 -4.43
CA ALA A 317 0.92 -8.17 -3.43
C ALA A 317 2.24 -8.80 -3.89
N ILE A 318 2.22 -9.97 -4.50
CA ILE A 318 3.42 -10.61 -5.09
C ILE A 318 4.01 -9.71 -6.17
N ASP A 319 3.18 -9.17 -7.06
CA ASP A 319 3.60 -8.25 -8.13
C ASP A 319 4.22 -6.97 -7.56
N TYR A 320 3.68 -6.45 -6.46
CA TYR A 320 4.27 -5.32 -5.75
C TYR A 320 5.69 -5.62 -5.27
N TYR A 321 5.90 -6.75 -4.60
CA TYR A 321 7.23 -7.14 -4.12
C TYR A 321 8.21 -7.45 -5.27
N ASN A 322 7.71 -7.75 -6.46
CA ASN A 322 8.49 -8.00 -7.68
C ASN A 322 8.75 -6.74 -8.51
N ILE A 323 8.23 -5.56 -8.12
CA ILE A 323 8.54 -4.30 -8.81
C ILE A 323 10.06 -4.10 -8.76
N LYS A 324 10.66 -3.95 -9.93
CA LYS A 324 12.09 -3.65 -10.07
C LYS A 324 12.31 -2.14 -10.14
N ARG A 325 13.50 -1.71 -9.77
CA ARG A 325 13.98 -0.36 -10.08
C ARG A 325 14.01 -0.16 -11.58
N THR A 326 13.74 1.06 -12.01
CA THR A 326 13.91 1.48 -13.42
C THR A 326 15.32 2.01 -13.68
N ILE A 327 16.02 2.43 -12.63
CA ILE A 327 17.39 2.94 -12.68
C ILE A 327 18.29 2.00 -11.89
N ASP A 328 19.37 1.55 -12.54
CA ASP A 328 20.39 0.75 -11.87
C ASP A 328 21.43 1.67 -11.20
N PHE A 329 21.58 1.50 -9.89
CA PHE A 329 22.62 2.17 -9.12
C PHE A 329 23.73 1.17 -8.79
N PRO A 330 24.99 1.57 -8.91
CA PRO A 330 26.09 0.70 -8.52
C PRO A 330 26.13 0.46 -7.00
N GLU A 331 26.51 -0.73 -6.60
CA GLU A 331 26.83 -1.05 -5.21
C GLU A 331 28.33 -0.94 -5.01
N LEU A 332 28.76 -0.14 -4.06
CA LEU A 332 30.17 0.06 -3.72
C LEU A 332 30.45 -0.45 -2.30
N SER A 333 31.67 -0.89 -2.06
CA SER A 333 32.12 -1.17 -0.69
C SER A 333 32.23 0.12 0.14
N PRO A 334 32.15 0.07 1.47
CA PRO A 334 32.27 1.25 2.33
C PRO A 334 33.55 2.07 2.10
N SER A 335 34.67 1.42 1.74
CA SER A 335 35.92 2.10 1.40
C SER A 335 35.83 2.85 0.07
N GLN A 336 35.21 2.25 -0.94
CA GLN A 336 34.98 2.89 -2.25
C GLN A 336 34.00 4.05 -2.13
N GLU A 337 32.95 3.92 -1.30
CA GLU A 337 32.03 5.04 -1.04
C GLU A 337 32.73 6.23 -0.40
N LYS A 338 33.62 5.98 0.57
CA LYS A 338 34.40 7.04 1.21
C LYS A 338 35.32 7.74 0.23
N ASP A 339 36.04 6.98 -0.60
CA ASP A 339 36.91 7.54 -1.64
C ASP A 339 36.12 8.35 -2.68
N LEU A 340 34.95 7.85 -3.07
CA LEU A 340 34.06 8.57 -3.98
C LEU A 340 33.56 9.89 -3.37
N LEU A 341 33.13 9.88 -2.11
CA LEU A 341 32.67 11.09 -1.39
C LEU A 341 33.77 12.16 -1.32
N GLU A 342 35.02 11.77 -1.09
CA GLU A 342 36.15 12.73 -1.11
C GLU A 342 36.36 13.32 -2.51
N LYS A 343 36.25 12.51 -3.56
CA LYS A 343 36.38 12.96 -4.97
C LYS A 343 35.29 13.94 -5.39
N ILE A 344 34.09 13.84 -4.81
CA ILE A 344 32.93 14.68 -5.18
C ILE A 344 32.50 15.63 -4.02
N LYS A 345 33.38 15.90 -3.08
CA LYS A 345 33.11 16.76 -1.91
C LYS A 345 32.65 18.18 -2.34
N ASN A 346 33.30 18.75 -3.33
CA ASN A 346 33.00 20.05 -3.92
C ASN A 346 32.62 19.85 -5.39
N PRO A 347 31.38 19.43 -5.69
CA PRO A 347 31.02 18.93 -7.00
C PRO A 347 30.85 20.04 -8.03
N THR A 348 31.64 20.00 -9.11
CA THR A 348 31.33 20.69 -10.34
C THR A 348 30.38 19.82 -11.13
N ILE A 349 29.23 20.36 -11.52
CA ILE A 349 28.19 19.65 -12.28
C ILE A 349 28.38 19.97 -13.76
N THR A 350 28.60 18.97 -14.60
CA THR A 350 28.73 19.15 -16.05
C THR A 350 27.63 18.39 -16.77
N VAL A 351 26.89 19.07 -17.60
CA VAL A 351 25.81 18.51 -18.44
C VAL A 351 26.30 18.51 -19.90
N GLU A 352 26.41 17.31 -20.50
CA GLU A 352 26.98 17.13 -21.85
C GLU A 352 25.97 16.49 -22.79
N ASN A 353 25.56 17.24 -23.82
CA ASN A 353 24.66 16.83 -24.90
C ASN A 353 23.37 16.14 -24.45
N VAL A 354 22.80 16.58 -23.31
CA VAL A 354 21.64 15.93 -22.70
C VAL A 354 20.38 16.18 -23.50
N THR A 355 19.80 15.10 -24.00
CA THR A 355 18.48 15.03 -24.61
C THR A 355 17.59 14.12 -23.75
N PHE A 356 16.33 14.49 -23.54
CA PHE A 356 15.43 13.72 -22.70
C PHE A 356 13.96 13.78 -23.14
N HIS A 357 13.32 12.63 -23.10
CA HIS A 357 11.85 12.48 -23.12
C HIS A 357 11.40 11.57 -21.97
N TYR A 358 10.20 11.81 -21.43
CA TYR A 358 9.65 10.94 -20.38
C TYR A 358 9.36 9.54 -20.92
N PRO A 359 9.46 8.50 -20.08
CA PRO A 359 9.03 7.14 -20.45
C PRO A 359 7.61 7.16 -21.03
N ASN A 360 7.39 6.43 -22.13
CA ASN A 360 6.12 6.35 -22.85
C ASN A 360 5.60 7.67 -23.50
N ALA A 361 6.42 8.72 -23.56
CA ALA A 361 6.09 9.96 -24.25
C ALA A 361 7.00 10.16 -25.47
N ALA A 362 6.40 10.40 -26.65
CA ALA A 362 7.18 10.69 -27.86
C ALA A 362 7.77 12.11 -27.89
N LYS A 363 7.28 13.01 -27.03
CA LYS A 363 7.69 14.43 -27.03
C LYS A 363 9.03 14.60 -26.32
N ILE A 364 10.02 15.10 -27.03
CA ILE A 364 11.30 15.53 -26.46
C ILE A 364 11.06 16.77 -25.60
N VAL A 365 11.50 16.71 -24.33
CA VAL A 365 11.35 17.80 -23.35
C VAL A 365 12.61 18.63 -23.25
N LEU A 366 13.79 18.00 -23.29
CA LEU A 366 15.09 18.67 -23.32
C LEU A 366 15.87 18.19 -24.55
N LYS A 367 16.55 19.12 -25.24
CA LYS A 367 17.24 18.83 -26.50
C LYS A 367 18.62 19.45 -26.48
N ASN A 368 19.67 18.61 -26.50
CA ASN A 368 21.07 18.96 -26.59
C ASN A 368 21.48 20.05 -25.57
N ILE A 369 21.20 19.80 -24.29
CA ILE A 369 21.55 20.69 -23.18
C ILE A 369 23.04 20.53 -22.86
N ASN A 370 23.77 21.65 -22.85
CA ASN A 370 25.19 21.70 -22.51
C ASN A 370 25.48 22.89 -21.62
N PHE A 371 25.96 22.66 -20.41
CA PHE A 371 26.49 23.68 -19.49
C PHE A 371 27.24 23.05 -18.32
N THR A 372 28.08 23.85 -17.66
CA THR A 372 28.80 23.42 -16.44
C THR A 372 28.51 24.40 -15.29
N ILE A 373 28.27 23.88 -14.10
CA ILE A 373 28.07 24.65 -12.86
C ILE A 373 29.28 24.37 -11.96
N PRO A 374 30.21 25.32 -11.80
CA PRO A 374 31.28 25.21 -10.81
C PRO A 374 30.74 25.16 -9.38
N TYR A 375 31.46 24.48 -8.49
CA TYR A 375 31.12 24.48 -7.07
C TYR A 375 31.06 25.90 -6.48
N GLY A 376 30.09 26.16 -5.61
CA GLY A 376 29.89 27.47 -5.01
C GLY A 376 29.17 28.49 -5.90
N GLN A 377 28.77 28.14 -7.13
CA GLN A 377 28.04 29.05 -8.01
C GLN A 377 26.54 29.03 -7.72
N ASN A 378 25.95 30.22 -7.57
CA ASN A 378 24.49 30.39 -7.54
C ASN A 378 23.94 30.51 -8.96
N LEU A 379 23.16 29.53 -9.39
CA LEU A 379 22.56 29.43 -10.71
C LEU A 379 21.05 29.66 -10.64
N ALA A 380 20.52 30.61 -11.40
CA ALA A 380 19.09 30.76 -11.65
C ALA A 380 18.68 30.09 -12.97
N LEU A 381 17.67 29.20 -12.94
CA LEU A 381 17.05 28.61 -14.13
C LEU A 381 15.74 29.32 -14.44
N ILE A 382 15.66 29.94 -15.60
CA ILE A 382 14.49 30.75 -16.03
C ILE A 382 13.88 30.15 -17.30
N GLY A 383 12.61 30.39 -17.51
CA GLY A 383 11.89 30.00 -18.71
C GLY A 383 10.39 29.92 -18.46
N GLU A 384 9.62 29.87 -19.52
CA GLU A 384 8.17 29.71 -19.45
C GLU A 384 7.74 28.37 -18.82
N ASN A 385 6.47 28.26 -18.45
CA ASN A 385 5.91 27.00 -17.98
C ASN A 385 6.02 25.93 -19.09
N GLY A 386 6.51 24.73 -18.72
CA GLY A 386 6.75 23.65 -19.68
C GLY A 386 8.05 23.77 -20.49
N ALA A 387 8.93 24.75 -20.23
CA ALA A 387 10.22 24.89 -20.92
C ALA A 387 11.22 23.75 -20.61
N GLY A 388 11.01 22.96 -19.54
CA GLY A 388 11.87 21.84 -19.16
C GLY A 388 12.69 22.05 -17.88
N LYS A 389 12.50 23.16 -17.12
CA LYS A 389 13.28 23.48 -15.92
C LYS A 389 13.23 22.40 -14.85
N THR A 390 12.04 22.01 -14.38
CA THR A 390 11.85 20.93 -13.39
C THR A 390 12.33 19.57 -13.93
N THR A 391 12.21 19.34 -15.24
CA THR A 391 12.74 18.12 -15.86
C THR A 391 14.28 18.09 -15.79
N LEU A 392 14.94 19.21 -16.02
CA LEU A 392 16.39 19.31 -15.87
C LEU A 392 16.81 19.03 -14.41
N VAL A 393 16.08 19.58 -13.42
CA VAL A 393 16.33 19.28 -12.01
C VAL A 393 16.19 17.78 -11.71
N LYS A 394 15.14 17.13 -12.22
CA LYS A 394 14.96 15.68 -12.06
C LYS A 394 16.11 14.85 -12.63
N LEU A 395 16.71 15.30 -13.73
CA LEU A 395 17.91 14.66 -14.30
C LEU A 395 19.16 14.93 -13.45
N LEU A 396 19.35 16.16 -12.94
CA LEU A 396 20.49 16.49 -12.09
C LEU A 396 20.56 15.66 -10.82
N ILE A 397 19.41 15.33 -10.21
CA ILE A 397 19.33 14.46 -9.03
C ILE A 397 19.08 12.99 -9.38
N ARG A 398 19.16 12.65 -10.67
CA ARG A 398 19.00 11.29 -11.18
C ARG A 398 17.67 10.61 -10.82
N VAL A 399 16.54 11.35 -10.86
CA VAL A 399 15.19 10.74 -10.87
C VAL A 399 14.98 9.96 -12.16
N TYR A 400 15.60 10.41 -13.25
CA TYR A 400 15.68 9.77 -14.56
C TYR A 400 17.10 9.83 -15.09
N ASP A 401 17.49 8.86 -15.89
CA ASP A 401 18.68 8.96 -16.73
C ASP A 401 18.34 9.71 -18.02
N PRO A 402 19.25 10.52 -18.58
CA PRO A 402 19.04 11.17 -19.88
C PRO A 402 18.89 10.12 -20.98
N THR A 403 18.06 10.43 -22.00
CA THR A 403 17.90 9.57 -23.18
C THR A 403 19.18 9.54 -24.02
N GLU A 404 19.84 10.70 -24.15
CA GLU A 404 21.14 10.86 -24.79
C GLU A 404 22.00 11.82 -23.98
N GLY A 405 23.32 11.70 -24.10
CA GLY A 405 24.27 12.51 -23.35
C GLY A 405 24.49 11.98 -21.94
N ARG A 406 25.10 12.79 -21.08
CA ARG A 406 25.46 12.42 -19.70
C ARG A 406 25.54 13.63 -18.78
N ILE A 407 25.46 13.36 -17.49
CA ILE A 407 25.64 14.35 -16.43
C ILE A 407 26.77 13.85 -15.51
N LEU A 408 27.73 14.72 -15.26
CA LEU A 408 28.94 14.39 -14.51
C LEU A 408 29.03 15.22 -13.24
N LEU A 409 29.57 14.62 -12.17
CA LEU A 409 30.05 15.28 -10.95
C LEU A 409 31.56 15.13 -10.87
N ASN A 410 32.29 16.23 -10.96
CA ASN A 410 33.78 16.21 -11.04
C ASN A 410 34.30 15.21 -12.09
N GLY A 411 33.66 15.12 -13.27
CA GLY A 411 34.02 14.20 -14.33
C GLY A 411 33.50 12.76 -14.17
N ILE A 412 32.86 12.42 -13.03
CA ILE A 412 32.28 11.10 -12.78
C ILE A 412 30.82 11.11 -13.21
N ASP A 413 30.43 10.19 -14.12
CA ASP A 413 29.05 10.06 -14.57
C ASP A 413 28.12 9.70 -13.39
N LEU A 414 26.95 10.36 -13.32
CA LEU A 414 25.92 10.07 -12.30
C LEU A 414 25.52 8.59 -12.28
N LYS A 415 25.60 7.91 -13.42
CA LYS A 415 25.32 6.47 -13.53
C LYS A 415 26.26 5.61 -12.69
N ASN A 416 27.46 6.11 -12.40
CA ASN A 416 28.48 5.43 -11.61
C ASN A 416 28.45 5.82 -10.12
N ILE A 417 27.47 6.62 -9.68
CA ILE A 417 27.34 7.09 -8.30
C ILE A 417 26.17 6.37 -7.62
N PRO A 418 26.37 5.70 -6.48
CA PRO A 418 25.30 5.09 -5.68
C PRO A 418 24.23 6.09 -5.24
N GLU A 419 22.99 5.64 -5.11
CA GLU A 419 21.85 6.47 -4.72
C GLU A 419 22.05 7.14 -3.34
N ASN A 420 22.54 6.39 -2.35
CA ASN A 420 22.82 6.90 -1.01
C ASN A 420 23.89 8.02 -1.01
N ILE A 421 24.81 8.00 -1.96
CA ILE A 421 25.81 9.06 -2.14
C ILE A 421 25.18 10.29 -2.79
N LEU A 422 24.31 10.11 -3.81
CA LEU A 422 23.59 11.24 -4.43
C LEU A 422 22.74 12.01 -3.40
N PHE A 423 22.08 11.29 -2.47
CA PHE A 423 21.35 11.92 -1.38
C PHE A 423 22.21 12.67 -0.35
N LYS A 424 23.52 12.39 -0.30
CA LYS A 424 24.47 13.19 0.51
C LYS A 424 24.97 14.43 -0.24
N ILE A 425 24.86 14.44 -1.58
CA ILE A 425 25.30 15.57 -2.43
C ILE A 425 24.17 16.56 -2.66
N TYR A 426 22.96 16.08 -2.89
CA TYR A 426 21.81 16.90 -3.25
C TYR A 426 20.79 17.03 -2.12
N SER A 427 20.32 18.25 -1.88
CA SER A 427 19.07 18.51 -1.18
C SER A 427 18.14 19.28 -2.11
N THR A 428 16.89 18.87 -2.20
CA THR A 428 15.96 19.42 -3.18
C THR A 428 14.63 19.79 -2.53
N LEU A 429 14.15 21.00 -2.78
CA LEU A 429 12.78 21.41 -2.56
C LEU A 429 12.08 21.47 -3.90
N PHE A 430 11.07 20.62 -4.11
CA PHE A 430 10.21 20.66 -5.29
C PHE A 430 9.08 21.67 -5.13
N GLN A 431 8.54 22.16 -6.24
CA GLN A 431 7.38 23.04 -6.29
C GLN A 431 6.18 22.46 -5.51
N SER A 432 5.90 21.15 -5.71
CA SER A 432 4.92 20.42 -4.94
C SER A 432 5.61 19.65 -3.82
N PHE A 433 5.62 20.21 -2.62
CA PHE A 433 6.22 19.58 -1.45
C PHE A 433 5.17 18.88 -0.56
N GLY A 434 5.58 17.81 0.11
CA GLY A 434 4.72 17.06 1.05
C GLY A 434 4.47 17.83 2.34
N LYS A 435 3.19 17.92 2.75
CA LYS A 435 2.77 18.39 4.08
C LYS A 435 2.71 17.17 5.00
N PHE A 436 3.69 17.05 5.91
CA PHE A 436 3.74 15.95 6.85
C PHE A 436 3.14 16.36 8.18
N TYR A 437 2.00 15.80 8.54
CA TYR A 437 1.30 16.03 9.81
C TYR A 437 2.00 15.33 10.98
N LEU A 438 3.29 15.61 11.12
CA LEU A 438 4.18 15.21 12.19
C LEU A 438 4.45 16.41 13.09
N THR A 439 5.22 16.25 14.17
CA THR A 439 5.73 17.41 14.93
C THR A 439 6.71 18.23 14.08
N ILE A 440 6.98 19.47 14.48
CA ILE A 440 8.02 20.29 13.83
C ILE A 440 9.37 19.57 13.89
N ARG A 441 9.74 19.02 15.05
CA ARG A 441 10.97 18.22 15.25
C ARG A 441 11.07 17.07 14.24
N GLU A 442 10.05 16.23 14.17
CA GLU A 442 10.01 15.08 13.24
C GLU A 442 10.08 15.52 11.78
N ASN A 443 9.48 16.65 11.40
CA ASN A 443 9.65 17.24 10.08
C ASN A 443 11.11 17.61 9.81
N MET A 444 11.82 18.17 10.80
CA MET A 444 13.23 18.52 10.67
C MET A 444 14.13 17.27 10.64
N GLU A 445 13.86 16.27 11.47
CA GLU A 445 14.54 14.96 11.44
C GLU A 445 14.40 14.27 10.08
N LEU A 446 13.18 14.29 9.50
CA LEU A 446 12.92 13.75 8.16
C LEU A 446 13.78 14.47 7.09
N GLY A 447 13.91 15.79 7.17
CA GLY A 447 14.77 16.57 6.28
C GLY A 447 16.25 16.26 6.46
N ALA A 448 16.73 16.15 7.70
CA ALA A 448 18.12 15.87 8.03
C ALA A 448 18.54 14.42 7.68
N GLY A 449 17.61 13.47 7.79
CA GLY A 449 17.88 12.03 7.70
C GLY A 449 18.55 11.45 8.93
N THR A 450 18.76 12.26 9.97
CA THR A 450 19.35 11.88 11.27
C THR A 450 18.84 12.85 12.35
N LYS A 451 18.98 12.43 13.61
CA LYS A 451 18.69 13.33 14.74
C LYS A 451 19.83 14.34 14.91
N LEU A 452 19.46 15.59 15.03
CA LEU A 452 20.33 16.73 15.30
C LEU A 452 19.96 17.37 16.66
N THR A 453 20.75 18.34 17.09
CA THR A 453 20.45 19.13 18.31
C THR A 453 19.34 20.15 18.06
N ASP A 454 18.70 20.62 19.14
CA ASP A 454 17.64 21.63 19.04
C ASP A 454 18.19 22.94 18.47
N GLU A 455 19.45 23.28 18.81
CA GLU A 455 20.13 24.49 18.31
C GLU A 455 20.30 24.44 16.78
N GLU A 456 20.66 23.28 16.22
CA GLU A 456 20.80 23.10 14.77
C GLU A 456 19.45 23.21 14.06
N TYR A 457 18.38 22.63 14.62
CA TYR A 457 17.04 22.81 14.11
C TYR A 457 16.58 24.25 14.15
N ILE A 458 16.76 24.92 15.29
CA ILE A 458 16.37 26.33 15.48
C ILE A 458 17.17 27.25 14.53
N LYS A 459 18.48 27.00 14.38
CA LYS A 459 19.31 27.74 13.41
C LYS A 459 18.71 27.65 12.02
N THR A 460 18.37 26.46 11.57
CA THR A 460 17.81 26.23 10.22
C THR A 460 16.41 26.84 10.06
N LEU A 461 15.55 26.73 11.09
CA LEU A 461 14.23 27.34 11.10
C LEU A 461 14.29 28.88 11.06
N LYS A 462 15.33 29.50 11.63
CA LYS A 462 15.58 30.93 11.54
C LYS A 462 15.95 31.36 10.12
N LEU A 463 16.72 30.53 9.38
CA LEU A 463 17.11 30.83 7.99
C LEU A 463 15.90 30.94 7.07
N SER A 464 14.93 30.06 7.24
CA SER A 464 13.69 30.06 6.44
C SER A 464 12.61 30.99 6.98
N SER A 465 12.87 31.76 8.05
CA SER A 465 11.88 32.52 8.82
C SER A 465 10.79 31.70 9.52
N ALA A 466 10.88 30.35 9.50
CA ALA A 466 9.89 29.49 10.14
C ALA A 466 9.91 29.61 11.67
N TRP A 467 11.06 29.92 12.29
CA TRP A 467 11.16 30.11 13.74
C TRP A 467 10.24 31.22 14.27
N ASN A 468 9.88 32.20 13.46
CA ASN A 468 9.02 33.30 13.87
C ASN A 468 7.65 32.84 14.36
N TYR A 469 7.08 31.82 13.73
CA TYR A 469 5.81 31.25 14.17
C TYR A 469 5.99 30.01 15.06
N VAL A 470 7.04 29.20 14.84
CA VAL A 470 7.30 27.99 15.64
C VAL A 470 7.56 28.35 17.10
N ASN A 471 8.31 29.43 17.37
CA ASN A 471 8.60 29.89 18.73
C ASN A 471 7.35 30.31 19.52
N ASN A 472 6.26 30.67 18.82
CA ASN A 472 4.99 31.06 19.42
C ASN A 472 4.08 29.85 19.74
N PHE A 473 4.41 28.67 19.28
CA PHE A 473 3.65 27.48 19.62
C PHE A 473 3.91 27.04 21.07
N PRO A 474 2.88 26.55 21.80
CA PRO A 474 3.05 26.11 23.19
C PRO A 474 4.15 25.04 23.36
N LYS A 475 4.25 24.11 22.41
CA LYS A 475 5.21 23.01 22.42
C LYS A 475 6.42 23.24 21.50
N LYS A 476 6.54 24.39 20.86
CA LYS A 476 7.65 24.77 19.95
C LYS A 476 8.00 23.66 18.95
N LEU A 477 9.22 23.09 19.06
CA LEU A 477 9.66 21.99 18.16
C LEU A 477 8.79 20.75 18.27
N ASP A 478 8.22 20.48 19.44
CA ASP A 478 7.39 19.31 19.68
C ASP A 478 5.89 19.57 19.41
N GLN A 479 5.56 20.72 18.78
CA GLN A 479 4.21 21.03 18.37
C GLN A 479 3.76 20.10 17.25
N GLN A 480 2.66 19.37 17.50
CA GLN A 480 1.98 18.53 16.50
C GLN A 480 1.35 19.41 15.41
N LEU A 481 1.56 19.04 14.14
CA LEU A 481 0.92 19.66 13.00
C LEU A 481 -0.27 18.82 12.52
N GLY A 482 -1.24 19.50 11.90
CA GLY A 482 -2.40 18.89 11.26
C GLY A 482 -3.70 19.09 12.02
N PRO A 483 -4.77 19.51 11.33
CA PRO A 483 -6.07 19.84 11.92
C PRO A 483 -6.84 18.64 12.46
N ASN A 484 -6.37 17.43 12.19
CA ASN A 484 -7.03 16.17 12.59
C ASN A 484 -6.59 15.66 13.97
N TYR A 485 -5.62 16.32 14.60
CA TYR A 485 -5.12 15.95 15.93
C TYR A 485 -5.63 16.90 16.99
N THR A 486 -5.91 16.40 18.19
CA THR A 486 -6.49 17.19 19.31
C THR A 486 -5.68 18.44 19.63
N ASP A 487 -4.33 18.33 19.62
CA ASP A 487 -3.40 19.45 19.87
C ASP A 487 -2.72 19.92 18.57
N GLY A 488 -3.27 19.56 17.42
CA GLY A 488 -2.66 19.81 16.12
C GLY A 488 -2.90 21.26 15.67
N VAL A 489 -1.82 21.91 15.21
CA VAL A 489 -1.88 23.25 14.61
C VAL A 489 -1.87 23.11 13.08
N ASP A 490 -2.79 23.80 12.41
CA ASP A 490 -2.77 23.92 10.96
C ASP A 490 -1.91 25.11 10.53
N LEU A 491 -0.99 24.89 9.61
CA LEU A 491 -0.10 25.93 9.09
C LEU A 491 -0.72 26.56 7.84
N SER A 492 -0.54 27.88 7.68
CA SER A 492 -0.86 28.54 6.41
C SER A 492 0.03 28.03 5.26
N GLY A 493 -0.37 28.25 4.01
CA GLY A 493 0.43 27.84 2.84
C GLY A 493 1.87 28.36 2.87
N GLY A 494 2.05 29.63 3.25
CA GLY A 494 3.38 30.23 3.41
C GLY A 494 4.20 29.63 4.54
N GLN A 495 3.57 29.31 5.70
CA GLN A 495 4.24 28.64 6.83
C GLN A 495 4.68 27.22 6.45
N TRP A 496 3.83 26.46 5.75
CA TRP A 496 4.21 25.16 5.20
C TRP A 496 5.41 25.27 4.26
N GLN A 497 5.44 26.31 3.42
CA GLN A 497 6.55 26.55 2.51
C GLN A 497 7.86 26.89 3.24
N GLN A 498 7.81 27.76 4.27
CA GLN A 498 8.95 28.06 5.12
C GLN A 498 9.49 26.81 5.83
N LEU A 499 8.61 25.92 6.34
CA LEU A 499 8.99 24.65 6.93
C LEU A 499 9.63 23.72 5.88
N ALA A 500 9.10 23.69 4.65
CA ALA A 500 9.66 22.88 3.57
C ALA A 500 11.06 23.38 3.13
N ILE A 501 11.29 24.71 3.12
CA ILE A 501 12.63 25.30 2.94
C ILE A 501 13.56 24.84 4.06
N SER A 502 13.12 24.89 5.33
CA SER A 502 13.93 24.39 6.47
C SER A 502 14.34 22.94 6.27
N LYS A 503 13.42 22.06 5.84
CA LYS A 503 13.71 20.64 5.57
C LYS A 503 14.78 20.45 4.49
N ALA A 504 14.79 21.30 3.46
CA ALA A 504 15.82 21.24 2.42
C ALA A 504 17.18 21.77 2.90
N LEU A 505 17.20 22.72 3.83
CA LEU A 505 18.43 23.33 4.34
C LEU A 505 19.14 22.51 5.42
N VAL A 506 18.37 21.79 6.25
CA VAL A 506 18.89 21.14 7.47
C VAL A 506 19.95 20.07 7.18
N ARG A 507 19.91 19.43 6.03
CA ARG A 507 20.86 18.38 5.65
C ARG A 507 22.28 18.89 5.31
N GLN A 508 22.46 20.17 5.06
CA GLN A 508 23.75 20.80 4.73
C GLN A 508 24.52 20.15 3.57
N THR A 509 23.85 19.80 2.49
CA THR A 509 24.44 19.18 1.29
C THR A 509 25.27 20.18 0.47
N PRO A 510 26.30 19.73 -0.31
CA PRO A 510 27.09 20.58 -1.21
C PRO A 510 26.27 21.27 -2.29
N VAL A 511 25.16 20.66 -2.74
CA VAL A 511 24.28 21.19 -3.77
C VAL A 511 22.87 21.32 -3.21
N LEU A 512 22.30 22.52 -3.27
CA LEU A 512 20.93 22.82 -2.87
C LEU A 512 20.13 23.21 -4.11
N ILE A 513 18.99 22.55 -4.32
CA ILE A 513 18.08 22.86 -5.44
C ILE A 513 16.74 23.32 -4.88
N LEU A 514 16.28 24.48 -5.31
CA LEU A 514 15.03 25.09 -4.87
C LEU A 514 14.14 25.37 -6.09
N ASP A 515 13.04 24.64 -6.22
CA ASP A 515 12.07 24.83 -7.30
C ASP A 515 10.89 25.65 -6.78
N GLU A 516 10.80 26.91 -7.16
CA GLU A 516 9.81 27.91 -6.75
C GLU A 516 9.62 28.02 -5.21
N PRO A 517 10.71 28.24 -4.45
CA PRO A 517 10.70 28.11 -3.00
C PRO A 517 9.80 29.12 -2.26
N THR A 518 9.33 30.18 -2.93
CA THR A 518 8.60 31.30 -2.31
C THR A 518 7.26 31.60 -2.98
N SER A 519 6.69 30.65 -3.73
CA SER A 519 5.44 30.85 -4.47
C SER A 519 4.25 31.31 -3.61
N SER A 520 4.19 30.89 -2.34
CA SER A 520 3.12 31.22 -1.37
C SER A 520 3.58 32.15 -0.25
N VAL A 521 4.80 32.72 -0.34
CA VAL A 521 5.36 33.63 0.66
C VAL A 521 5.22 35.07 0.17
N ASP A 522 5.01 36.02 1.07
CA ASP A 522 4.94 37.44 0.73
C ASP A 522 6.31 37.98 0.28
N ALA A 523 6.31 39.09 -0.47
CA ALA A 523 7.51 39.66 -1.08
C ALA A 523 8.59 40.10 -0.07
N LYS A 524 8.19 40.55 1.12
CA LYS A 524 9.13 40.96 2.17
C LYS A 524 9.82 39.76 2.79
N ALA A 525 9.05 38.75 3.18
CA ALA A 525 9.59 37.50 3.73
C ALA A 525 10.44 36.76 2.70
N GLU A 526 10.09 36.81 1.41
CA GLU A 526 10.91 36.30 0.33
C GLU A 526 12.30 36.93 0.28
N THR A 527 12.39 38.24 0.25
CA THR A 527 13.67 38.96 0.23
C THR A 527 14.52 38.60 1.45
N GLU A 528 13.92 38.60 2.65
CA GLU A 528 14.63 38.19 3.88
C GLU A 528 15.16 36.76 3.83
N ILE A 529 14.38 35.81 3.27
CA ILE A 529 14.80 34.39 3.10
C ILE A 529 15.99 34.32 2.14
N PHE A 530 15.91 34.96 0.98
CA PHE A 530 16.98 34.92 -0.01
C PHE A 530 18.26 35.62 0.47
N ASP A 531 18.18 36.74 1.16
CA ASP A 531 19.34 37.45 1.74
C ASP A 531 20.07 36.55 2.76
N ARG A 532 19.30 35.86 3.63
CA ARG A 532 19.86 34.93 4.61
C ARG A 532 20.46 33.70 3.92
N LEU A 533 19.75 33.14 2.93
CA LEU A 533 20.24 32.00 2.16
C LEU A 533 21.54 32.33 1.41
N SER A 534 21.62 33.46 0.74
CA SER A 534 22.83 33.89 0.01
C SER A 534 24.05 34.04 0.92
N ASN A 535 23.86 34.46 2.17
CA ASN A 535 24.94 34.56 3.13
C ASN A 535 25.39 33.20 3.71
N GLU A 536 24.47 32.29 4.00
CA GLU A 536 24.75 30.99 4.62
C GLU A 536 25.12 29.90 3.60
N THR A 537 24.90 30.14 2.31
CA THR A 537 25.18 29.14 1.25
C THR A 537 26.40 29.51 0.39
N LYS A 538 27.27 30.42 0.85
CA LYS A 538 28.48 30.85 0.12
C LYS A 538 29.41 29.69 -0.24
N ASP A 539 29.41 28.65 0.60
CA ASP A 539 30.21 27.44 0.42
C ASP A 539 29.41 26.27 -0.20
N ARG A 540 28.34 26.57 -0.95
CA ARG A 540 27.51 25.56 -1.61
C ARG A 540 27.13 26.00 -3.01
N THR A 541 26.84 25.05 -3.89
CA THR A 541 26.18 25.33 -5.15
C THR A 541 24.68 25.43 -4.90
N VAL A 542 24.06 26.55 -5.30
CA VAL A 542 22.60 26.74 -5.21
C VAL A 542 22.02 26.85 -6.60
N ILE A 543 21.07 25.98 -6.92
CA ILE A 543 20.29 26.02 -8.16
C ILE A 543 18.88 26.40 -7.80
N PHE A 544 18.38 27.52 -8.28
CA PHE A 544 17.01 27.89 -8.01
C PHE A 544 16.22 28.18 -9.28
N ILE A 545 15.01 27.65 -9.30
CA ILE A 545 14.02 27.97 -10.31
C ILE A 545 13.11 29.00 -9.70
N SER A 546 12.97 30.15 -10.33
CA SER A 546 12.06 31.20 -9.89
C SER A 546 11.44 31.90 -11.10
N HIS A 547 10.20 32.31 -10.92
CA HIS A 547 9.53 33.22 -11.82
C HIS A 547 9.57 34.68 -11.29
N ARG A 548 10.21 34.91 -10.12
CA ARG A 548 10.29 36.24 -9.47
C ARG A 548 11.68 36.84 -9.70
N PHE A 549 11.73 37.90 -10.48
CA PHE A 549 12.98 38.53 -10.91
C PHE A 549 13.71 39.29 -9.81
N SER A 550 13.03 39.69 -8.72
CA SER A 550 13.66 40.30 -7.54
C SER A 550 14.79 39.46 -6.97
N THR A 551 14.64 38.16 -6.99
CA THR A 551 15.60 37.18 -6.45
C THR A 551 16.61 36.67 -7.50
N ILE A 552 16.25 36.75 -8.77
CA ILE A 552 17.07 36.24 -9.87
C ILE A 552 18.24 37.16 -10.19
N LYS A 553 18.06 38.49 -10.04
CA LYS A 553 19.09 39.48 -10.36
C LYS A 553 20.40 39.27 -9.59
N ASP A 554 20.32 38.72 -8.38
CA ASP A 554 21.46 38.55 -7.49
C ASP A 554 22.17 37.19 -7.70
N ALA A 555 21.70 36.37 -8.64
CA ALA A 555 22.37 35.13 -9.02
C ALA A 555 23.70 35.38 -9.77
N ASN A 556 24.73 34.60 -9.44
CA ASN A 556 26.02 34.68 -10.15
C ASN A 556 25.86 34.37 -11.64
N ARG A 557 24.91 33.51 -11.99
CA ARG A 557 24.63 33.07 -13.35
C ARG A 557 23.16 32.80 -13.56
N ILE A 558 22.68 33.12 -14.72
CA ILE A 558 21.30 32.96 -15.15
C ILE A 558 21.31 32.16 -16.47
N VAL A 559 20.59 31.06 -16.51
CA VAL A 559 20.39 30.24 -17.71
C VAL A 559 18.91 30.29 -18.08
N VAL A 560 18.64 30.69 -19.32
CA VAL A 560 17.27 30.76 -19.86
C VAL A 560 17.01 29.55 -20.73
N ILE A 561 15.96 28.77 -20.35
CA ILE A 561 15.52 27.60 -21.10
C ILE A 561 14.23 27.96 -21.84
N ASP A 562 14.21 27.71 -23.14
CA ASP A 562 13.02 27.83 -23.98
C ASP A 562 12.86 26.62 -24.88
N LYS A 563 11.66 26.03 -24.89
CA LYS A 563 11.31 24.84 -25.70
C LYS A 563 12.36 23.73 -25.62
N GLY A 564 12.87 23.49 -24.40
CA GLY A 564 13.84 22.44 -24.12
C GLY A 564 15.29 22.73 -24.52
N LYS A 565 15.64 23.97 -24.85
CA LYS A 565 17.01 24.39 -25.20
C LYS A 565 17.47 25.54 -24.32
N ILE A 566 18.76 25.63 -24.05
CA ILE A 566 19.36 26.82 -23.49
C ILE A 566 19.48 27.86 -24.61
N ILE A 567 18.88 29.02 -24.43
CA ILE A 567 18.87 30.11 -25.39
C ILE A 567 19.72 31.31 -24.94
N GLU A 568 19.89 31.50 -23.65
CA GLU A 568 20.69 32.58 -23.06
C GLU A 568 21.42 32.09 -21.81
N ASP A 569 22.65 32.58 -21.60
CA ASP A 569 23.52 32.23 -20.49
C ASP A 569 24.41 33.42 -20.12
N GLY A 570 24.33 33.92 -18.91
CA GLY A 570 25.09 35.06 -18.45
C GLY A 570 24.63 35.57 -17.06
N ASN A 571 25.16 36.70 -16.65
CA ASN A 571 24.66 37.42 -15.46
C ASN A 571 23.55 38.42 -15.83
N HIS A 572 22.90 38.99 -14.84
CA HIS A 572 21.80 39.96 -15.02
C HIS A 572 22.15 41.09 -15.98
N GLU A 573 23.30 41.77 -15.75
CA GLU A 573 23.71 42.93 -16.55
C GLU A 573 23.91 42.58 -18.03
N ARG A 574 24.60 41.45 -18.30
CA ARG A 574 24.86 41.00 -19.66
C ARG A 574 23.55 40.65 -20.38
N LEU A 575 22.64 39.93 -19.69
CA LEU A 575 21.39 39.48 -20.32
C LEU A 575 20.42 40.64 -20.54
N MET A 576 20.40 41.64 -19.68
CA MET A 576 19.64 42.89 -19.90
C MET A 576 20.16 43.70 -21.07
N LYS A 577 21.51 43.78 -21.23
CA LYS A 577 22.13 44.47 -22.34
C LYS A 577 21.85 43.77 -23.68
N ASN A 578 21.76 42.44 -23.70
CA ASN A 578 21.45 41.68 -24.89
C ASN A 578 20.01 41.86 -25.40
N LYS A 579 19.11 42.42 -24.60
CA LYS A 579 17.68 42.64 -24.92
C LYS A 579 16.95 41.39 -25.43
N GLY A 580 17.36 40.21 -24.95
CA GLY A 580 16.80 38.92 -25.32
C GLY A 580 15.54 38.55 -24.54
N LYS A 581 15.25 37.25 -24.48
CA LYS A 581 14.08 36.72 -23.78
C LYS A 581 14.12 37.03 -22.28
N TYR A 582 15.30 36.98 -21.66
CA TYR A 582 15.48 37.39 -20.26
C TYR A 582 15.03 38.81 -20.01
N ALA A 583 15.57 39.76 -20.79
CA ALA A 583 15.24 41.15 -20.66
C ALA A 583 13.73 41.41 -20.87
N THR A 584 13.13 40.76 -21.86
CA THR A 584 11.68 40.84 -22.13
C THR A 584 10.86 40.35 -20.92
N LEU A 585 11.18 39.19 -20.37
CA LEU A 585 10.47 38.62 -19.21
C LEU A 585 10.65 39.49 -17.95
N TYR A 586 11.88 40.01 -17.74
CA TYR A 586 12.20 40.92 -16.63
C TYR A 586 11.38 42.20 -16.71
N THR A 587 11.38 42.87 -17.88
CA THR A 587 10.65 44.15 -18.08
C THR A 587 9.14 43.96 -17.90
N LEU A 588 8.56 42.89 -18.45
CA LEU A 588 7.13 42.58 -18.28
C LEU A 588 6.72 42.40 -16.80
N GLN A 589 7.60 41.82 -15.98
CA GLN A 589 7.33 41.73 -14.53
C GLN A 589 7.54 43.04 -13.82
N ALA A 590 8.62 43.77 -14.11
CA ALA A 590 8.90 45.07 -13.51
C ALA A 590 7.76 46.06 -13.77
N GLU A 591 7.23 46.12 -15.00
CA GLU A 591 6.08 46.95 -15.35
C GLU A 591 4.81 46.65 -14.57
N ARG A 592 4.58 45.37 -14.24
CA ARG A 592 3.43 44.99 -13.38
C ARG A 592 3.54 45.48 -11.95
N TYR A 593 4.76 45.64 -11.43
CA TYR A 593 4.99 46.22 -10.10
C TYR A 593 4.88 47.74 -10.13
N LEU A 594 5.37 48.38 -11.18
CA LEU A 594 5.32 49.86 -11.32
C LEU A 594 3.91 50.40 -11.64
N ARG A 595 3.04 49.61 -12.29
CA ARG A 595 1.64 50.02 -12.57
C ARG A 595 0.70 49.87 -11.37
N LYS A 596 1.15 49.38 -10.23
CA LYS A 596 0.37 49.26 -8.98
C LYS A 596 0.61 50.40 -7.99
N GLU A 597 1.48 51.38 -8.30
CA GLU A 597 1.57 52.68 -7.67
C GLU A 597 0.80 53.73 -8.52
#